data_a2344df7527286a3268c6eec54a3ae62
#
_entry.id   a2344df7527286a3268c6eec54a3ae62
#
_cell.length_a   1.000
_cell.length_b   1.000
_cell.length_c   1.000
_cell.angle_alpha   90.00
_cell.angle_beta   90.00
_cell.angle_gamma   90.00
#
_symmetry.space_group_name_H-M   'P 1'
#
loop_
_entity.id
_entity.type
_entity.pdbx_description
1 polymer ?
#
loop_
_entity_poly.entity_id
_entity_poly.type
_entity_poly.pdbx_seq_one_letter_code
_entity_poly.pdbx_strand_id
1 'polypeptide(L)'
;MDNKTLWNNFLKKIKENISSLSYETWFKDTKLVSLKNNVATVIVPMPFHKKHLVENYEDIIEKIFMSLTGSSFSFHFILEEEWNKDDDDDLDINEIITKTPPKNGPEKIISEQTIVDANLNKDYVFDTFIVGNSNRFAYTASMAVAEKPGKAYNPLFLYGKSGLGKTHLMHSIGNYIVENSNLRVLYISSDKFVNDFINAVRYNDKNNFDKIDDFKSKYRNIDVLMIDDIQFLGNATKGQEEFFHTFNELYNENKQII
;
A
#
# COMPACT_ATOMS: atom_id res chain seq x y z
N MET A 1 -0.93 -28.62 -22.32
CA MET A 1 -1.06 -28.45 -20.84
C MET A 1 -2.34 -27.67 -20.65
N ASP A 2 -3.23 -28.06 -19.73
CA ASP A 2 -4.44 -27.28 -19.51
C ASP A 2 -4.15 -25.98 -18.72
N ASN A 3 -4.99 -24.97 -18.89
CA ASN A 3 -4.80 -23.65 -18.28
C ASN A 3 -4.66 -23.72 -16.74
N LYS A 4 -5.42 -24.63 -16.11
CA LYS A 4 -5.40 -24.82 -14.65
C LYS A 4 -4.06 -25.36 -14.16
N THR A 5 -3.52 -26.37 -14.85
CA THR A 5 -2.22 -26.96 -14.51
C THR A 5 -1.09 -25.98 -14.75
N LEU A 6 -1.13 -25.22 -15.85
CA LEU A 6 -0.15 -24.18 -16.17
C LEU A 6 -0.16 -23.10 -15.09
N TRP A 7 -1.36 -22.61 -14.71
CA TRP A 7 -1.48 -21.56 -13.68
C TRP A 7 -1.01 -22.03 -12.30
N ASN A 8 -1.32 -23.27 -11.93
CA ASN A 8 -0.81 -23.84 -10.68
C ASN A 8 0.73 -23.92 -10.64
N ASN A 9 1.38 -24.24 -11.76
CA ASN A 9 2.82 -24.23 -11.85
C ASN A 9 3.39 -22.81 -11.79
N PHE A 10 2.71 -21.84 -12.40
CA PHE A 10 3.04 -20.43 -12.28
C PHE A 10 2.93 -19.96 -10.82
N LEU A 11 1.82 -20.26 -10.14
CA LEU A 11 1.60 -19.89 -8.74
C LEU A 11 2.65 -20.48 -7.78
N LYS A 12 3.14 -21.68 -8.05
CA LYS A 12 4.27 -22.24 -7.28
C LYS A 12 5.54 -21.43 -7.47
N LYS A 13 5.88 -21.10 -8.72
CA LYS A 13 7.10 -20.33 -9.02
C LYS A 13 7.02 -18.89 -8.52
N ILE A 14 5.88 -18.21 -8.68
CA ILE A 14 5.73 -16.83 -8.19
C ILE A 14 5.90 -16.78 -6.66
N LYS A 15 5.36 -17.76 -5.93
CA LYS A 15 5.50 -17.87 -4.47
C LYS A 15 6.95 -17.96 -4.00
N GLU A 16 7.86 -18.49 -4.82
CA GLU A 16 9.30 -18.57 -4.52
C GLU A 16 10.03 -17.23 -4.77
N ASN A 17 9.40 -16.30 -5.49
CA ASN A 17 10.03 -15.06 -5.95
C ASN A 17 9.48 -13.79 -5.28
N ILE A 18 8.42 -13.92 -4.48
CA ILE A 18 7.79 -12.79 -3.76
C ILE A 18 7.56 -13.18 -2.30
N SER A 19 7.25 -12.19 -1.45
CA SER A 19 6.92 -12.46 -0.05
C SER A 19 5.69 -13.36 0.09
N SER A 20 5.63 -14.18 1.14
CA SER A 20 4.46 -15.04 1.40
C SER A 20 3.19 -14.20 1.51
N LEU A 21 3.28 -13.02 2.11
CA LEU A 21 2.18 -12.09 2.30
C LEU A 21 1.68 -11.52 0.96
N SER A 22 2.59 -11.07 0.08
CA SER A 22 2.25 -10.61 -1.28
C SER A 22 1.61 -11.72 -2.12
N TYR A 23 2.11 -12.96 -2.00
CA TYR A 23 1.50 -14.10 -2.67
C TYR A 23 0.05 -14.34 -2.22
N GLU A 24 -0.18 -14.43 -0.90
CA GLU A 24 -1.51 -14.65 -0.33
C GLU A 24 -2.50 -13.53 -0.70
N THR A 25 -2.01 -12.29 -0.80
CA THR A 25 -2.84 -11.13 -1.10
C THR A 25 -3.17 -11.00 -2.58
N TRP A 26 -2.18 -11.17 -3.47
CA TRP A 26 -2.31 -10.78 -4.86
C TRP A 26 -2.52 -11.93 -5.83
N PHE A 27 -2.01 -13.13 -5.54
CA PHE A 27 -1.95 -14.23 -6.50
C PHE A 27 -2.80 -15.44 -6.15
N LYS A 28 -2.97 -15.77 -4.88
CA LYS A 28 -3.61 -17.00 -4.41
C LYS A 28 -4.98 -17.25 -5.01
N ASP A 29 -5.81 -16.21 -5.10
CA ASP A 29 -7.20 -16.30 -5.56
C ASP A 29 -7.36 -15.95 -7.06
N THR A 30 -6.27 -15.96 -7.84
CA THR A 30 -6.29 -15.69 -9.28
C THR A 30 -6.45 -16.97 -10.10
N LYS A 31 -7.05 -16.87 -11.30
CA LYS A 31 -7.32 -18.03 -12.19
C LYS A 31 -7.04 -17.67 -13.64
N LEU A 32 -6.22 -18.46 -14.33
CA LEU A 32 -6.03 -18.34 -15.78
C LEU A 32 -7.21 -19.01 -16.51
N VAL A 33 -7.95 -18.23 -17.31
CA VAL A 33 -9.15 -18.71 -18.02
C VAL A 33 -8.94 -18.85 -19.51
N SER A 34 -8.10 -18.04 -20.13
CA SER A 34 -7.83 -18.12 -21.58
C SER A 34 -6.35 -17.88 -21.90
N LEU A 35 -5.89 -18.56 -22.97
CA LEU A 35 -4.60 -18.31 -23.63
C LEU A 35 -4.86 -18.27 -25.12
N LYS A 36 -4.97 -17.07 -25.71
CA LYS A 36 -5.24 -16.88 -27.15
C LYS A 36 -4.38 -15.73 -27.68
N ASN A 37 -3.87 -15.84 -28.88
CA ASN A 37 -3.13 -14.78 -29.57
C ASN A 37 -2.01 -14.12 -28.73
N ASN A 38 -1.27 -14.91 -27.96
CA ASN A 38 -0.26 -14.44 -27.00
C ASN A 38 -0.80 -13.54 -25.86
N VAL A 39 -2.10 -13.61 -25.57
CA VAL A 39 -2.73 -12.95 -24.44
C VAL A 39 -3.16 -14.00 -23.41
N ALA A 40 -2.75 -13.81 -22.17
CA ALA A 40 -3.17 -14.61 -21.02
C ALA A 40 -4.27 -13.84 -20.26
N THR A 41 -5.50 -14.35 -20.29
CA THR A 41 -6.62 -13.75 -19.54
C THR A 41 -6.72 -14.39 -18.17
N VAL A 42 -6.61 -13.56 -17.13
CA VAL A 42 -6.57 -13.99 -15.73
C VAL A 42 -7.70 -13.32 -14.94
N ILE A 43 -8.53 -14.13 -14.29
CA ILE A 43 -9.56 -13.65 -13.37
C ILE A 43 -8.88 -13.26 -12.05
N VAL A 44 -9.23 -12.08 -11.56
CA VAL A 44 -8.81 -11.53 -10.27
C VAL A 44 -10.02 -11.23 -9.37
N PRO A 45 -9.86 -11.32 -8.03
CA PRO A 45 -10.99 -11.23 -7.10
C PRO A 45 -11.57 -9.81 -6.94
N MET A 46 -10.82 -8.75 -7.23
CA MET A 46 -11.24 -7.36 -7.02
C MET A 46 -10.69 -6.40 -8.07
N PRO A 47 -11.40 -5.28 -8.39
CA PRO A 47 -11.01 -4.37 -9.48
C PRO A 47 -9.58 -3.81 -9.38
N PHE A 48 -9.14 -3.47 -8.19
CA PHE A 48 -7.82 -2.86 -8.03
C PHE A 48 -6.66 -3.87 -8.14
N HIS A 49 -6.90 -5.20 -8.07
CA HIS A 49 -5.89 -6.21 -8.41
C HIS A 49 -5.38 -6.02 -9.84
N LYS A 50 -6.26 -5.65 -10.77
CA LYS A 50 -5.90 -5.41 -12.18
C LYS A 50 -4.75 -4.41 -12.26
N LYS A 51 -4.98 -3.21 -11.69
CA LYS A 51 -4.01 -2.12 -11.72
C LYS A 51 -2.74 -2.50 -10.94
N HIS A 52 -2.88 -3.05 -9.74
CA HIS A 52 -1.75 -3.37 -8.88
C HIS A 52 -0.84 -4.45 -9.48
N LEU A 53 -1.41 -5.51 -10.07
CA LEU A 53 -0.62 -6.58 -10.70
C LEU A 53 0.14 -6.07 -11.92
N VAL A 54 -0.46 -5.23 -12.76
CA VAL A 54 0.21 -4.62 -13.91
C VAL A 54 1.32 -3.68 -13.45
N GLU A 55 1.04 -2.75 -12.54
CA GLU A 55 2.01 -1.71 -12.14
C GLU A 55 3.19 -2.26 -11.32
N ASN A 56 3.01 -3.40 -10.64
CA ASN A 56 3.98 -3.85 -9.64
C ASN A 56 4.58 -5.23 -9.91
N TYR A 57 3.90 -6.07 -10.68
CA TYR A 57 4.29 -7.46 -10.86
C TYR A 57 4.40 -7.88 -12.32
N GLU A 58 4.14 -7.01 -13.32
CA GLU A 58 4.15 -7.34 -14.74
C GLU A 58 5.44 -8.03 -15.17
N ASP A 59 6.59 -7.42 -14.89
CA ASP A 59 7.91 -7.94 -15.28
C ASP A 59 8.18 -9.36 -14.73
N ILE A 60 7.83 -9.61 -13.47
CA ILE A 60 8.06 -10.92 -12.84
C ILE A 60 7.05 -11.95 -13.34
N ILE A 61 5.80 -11.55 -13.59
CA ILE A 61 4.76 -12.40 -14.16
C ILE A 61 5.18 -12.88 -15.55
N GLU A 62 5.55 -11.96 -16.44
CA GLU A 62 6.00 -12.27 -17.79
C GLU A 62 7.23 -13.17 -17.78
N LYS A 63 8.23 -12.86 -16.99
CA LYS A 63 9.47 -13.64 -16.88
C LYS A 63 9.21 -15.07 -16.43
N ILE A 64 8.41 -15.26 -15.40
CA ILE A 64 8.08 -16.59 -14.89
C ILE A 64 7.23 -17.35 -15.90
N PHE A 65 6.22 -16.71 -16.50
CA PHE A 65 5.34 -17.33 -17.47
C PHE A 65 6.08 -17.74 -18.75
N MET A 66 6.98 -16.89 -19.24
CA MET A 66 7.87 -17.21 -20.36
C MET A 66 8.77 -18.42 -20.04
N SER A 67 9.26 -18.56 -18.81
CA SER A 67 10.05 -19.73 -18.38
C SER A 67 9.27 -21.04 -18.38
N LEU A 68 7.93 -20.98 -18.29
CA LEU A 68 7.04 -22.15 -18.28
C LEU A 68 6.51 -22.52 -19.67
N THR A 69 6.29 -21.50 -20.53
CA THR A 69 5.63 -21.68 -21.83
C THR A 69 6.60 -21.63 -23.01
N GLY A 70 7.79 -21.05 -22.82
CA GLY A 70 8.75 -20.78 -23.87
C GLY A 70 8.37 -19.62 -24.81
N SER A 71 7.28 -18.90 -24.51
CA SER A 71 6.76 -17.80 -25.34
C SER A 71 6.40 -16.60 -24.44
N SER A 72 6.46 -15.40 -25.03
CA SER A 72 6.02 -14.17 -24.34
C SER A 72 4.51 -14.03 -24.48
N PHE A 73 3.87 -13.63 -23.39
CA PHE A 73 2.44 -13.35 -23.30
C PHE A 73 2.23 -12.00 -22.64
N SER A 74 1.27 -11.23 -23.15
CA SER A 74 0.70 -10.10 -22.43
C SER A 74 -0.40 -10.59 -21.49
N PHE A 75 -0.61 -9.89 -20.37
CA PHE A 75 -1.59 -10.30 -19.37
C PHE A 75 -2.78 -9.36 -19.34
N HIS A 76 -3.98 -9.93 -19.44
CA HIS A 76 -5.25 -9.22 -19.30
C HIS A 76 -5.96 -9.69 -18.03
N PHE A 77 -6.04 -8.81 -17.03
CA PHE A 77 -6.70 -9.09 -15.77
C PHE A 77 -8.14 -8.62 -15.80
N ILE A 78 -9.08 -9.54 -15.50
CA ILE A 78 -10.53 -9.29 -15.53
C ILE A 78 -11.18 -9.73 -14.23
N LEU A 79 -12.38 -9.24 -13.94
CA LEU A 79 -13.22 -9.75 -12.85
C LEU A 79 -14.01 -10.98 -13.30
N GLU A 80 -14.46 -11.80 -12.34
CA GLU A 80 -15.24 -13.01 -12.64
C GLU A 80 -16.56 -12.68 -13.38
N GLU A 81 -17.18 -11.54 -13.07
CA GLU A 81 -18.40 -11.02 -13.73
C GLU A 81 -18.18 -10.51 -15.15
N GLU A 82 -16.94 -10.14 -15.50
CA GLU A 82 -16.55 -9.68 -16.84
C GLU A 82 -16.22 -10.86 -17.76
N TRP A 83 -16.07 -12.05 -17.21
CA TRP A 83 -15.80 -13.26 -17.98
C TRP A 83 -17.09 -13.88 -18.52
N ASN A 84 -17.50 -13.51 -19.74
CA ASN A 84 -18.55 -14.17 -20.51
C ASN A 84 -17.92 -15.23 -21.41
N LYS A 85 -18.36 -16.49 -21.23
CA LYS A 85 -17.83 -17.63 -22.02
C LYS A 85 -18.14 -17.55 -23.51
N ASP A 86 -19.05 -16.68 -23.91
CA ASP A 86 -19.59 -16.57 -25.27
C ASP A 86 -18.97 -15.42 -26.09
N ASP A 87 -18.17 -14.54 -25.50
CA ASP A 87 -17.48 -13.46 -26.22
C ASP A 87 -16.07 -13.92 -26.65
N ASP A 88 -16.02 -14.64 -27.76
CA ASP A 88 -14.79 -15.14 -28.37
C ASP A 88 -14.26 -14.23 -29.49
N ASP A 89 -14.82 -13.02 -29.67
CA ASP A 89 -14.44 -12.08 -30.71
C ASP A 89 -14.05 -10.68 -30.17
N ASP A 90 -12.82 -10.30 -30.56
CA ASP A 90 -12.23 -8.97 -30.66
C ASP A 90 -12.36 -7.96 -29.50
N LEU A 91 -11.38 -7.96 -28.63
CA LEU A 91 -11.08 -6.81 -27.77
C LEU A 91 -9.92 -5.99 -28.33
N ASP A 92 -10.23 -4.73 -28.61
CA ASP A 92 -9.34 -3.69 -29.15
C ASP A 92 -8.22 -3.36 -28.15
N ILE A 93 -6.96 -3.53 -28.59
CA ILE A 93 -5.76 -3.35 -27.76
C ILE A 93 -5.22 -1.95 -28.02
N ASN A 94 -5.74 -0.94 -27.38
CA ASN A 94 -5.12 0.39 -27.39
C ASN A 94 -5.36 1.19 -26.11
N GLU A 95 -4.73 0.77 -25.01
CA GLU A 95 -4.34 1.69 -23.92
C GLU A 95 -3.20 1.04 -23.12
N ILE A 96 -1.98 1.27 -23.56
CA ILE A 96 -0.79 0.70 -22.93
C ILE A 96 0.27 1.75 -22.69
N ILE A 97 0.75 1.79 -21.47
CA ILE A 97 2.12 1.89 -20.99
C ILE A 97 2.78 3.25 -20.83
N THR A 98 3.27 3.47 -19.63
CA THR A 98 4.61 4.03 -19.44
C THR A 98 5.36 3.28 -18.33
N LYS A 99 6.59 2.88 -18.66
CA LYS A 99 7.51 2.05 -17.88
C LYS A 99 8.30 2.84 -16.85
N THR A 100 8.61 2.25 -15.71
CA THR A 100 9.92 2.47 -15.04
C THR A 100 10.31 1.26 -14.18
N PRO A 101 11.58 0.88 -14.11
CA PRO A 101 12.05 -0.38 -13.55
C PRO A 101 12.31 -0.36 -12.04
N PRO A 102 12.27 -1.51 -11.34
CA PRO A 102 12.53 -1.61 -9.92
C PRO A 102 14.02 -1.75 -9.61
N LYS A 103 14.47 -1.15 -8.51
CA LYS A 103 15.78 -1.40 -7.91
C LYS A 103 15.62 -2.31 -6.70
N ASN A 104 16.31 -3.43 -6.71
CA ASN A 104 16.54 -4.26 -5.54
C ASN A 104 17.54 -3.57 -4.60
N GLY A 105 17.15 -3.35 -3.33
CA GLY A 105 18.03 -2.86 -2.28
C GLY A 105 18.42 -3.99 -1.30
N PRO A 106 19.55 -3.85 -0.57
CA PRO A 106 20.05 -4.88 0.33
C PRO A 106 19.19 -5.06 1.58
N GLU A 107 19.20 -6.27 2.14
CA GLU A 107 18.56 -6.61 3.41
C GLU A 107 19.01 -5.66 4.53
N LYS A 108 18.06 -5.03 5.20
CA LYS A 108 18.27 -4.10 6.28
C LYS A 108 18.11 -4.79 7.63
N ILE A 109 19.10 -4.63 8.48
CA ILE A 109 18.95 -4.95 9.90
C ILE A 109 18.16 -3.82 10.55
N ILE A 110 16.89 -4.07 10.86
CA ILE A 110 16.02 -3.09 11.51
C ILE A 110 16.36 -3.06 12.98
N SER A 111 16.65 -1.87 13.51
CA SER A 111 16.78 -1.71 14.95
C SER A 111 15.39 -1.56 15.59
N GLU A 112 15.18 -2.16 16.75
CA GLU A 112 13.94 -1.94 17.55
C GLU A 112 13.69 -0.43 17.78
N GLN A 113 14.75 0.37 17.82
CA GLN A 113 14.69 1.82 17.95
C GLN A 113 13.93 2.50 16.82
N THR A 114 14.04 2.01 15.57
CA THR A 114 13.33 2.58 14.42
C THR A 114 11.82 2.44 14.56
N ILE A 115 11.34 1.31 15.12
CA ILE A 115 9.90 1.09 15.38
C ILE A 115 9.41 1.99 16.51
N VAL A 116 10.22 2.16 17.56
CA VAL A 116 9.92 3.06 18.69
C VAL A 116 9.86 4.52 18.22
N ASP A 117 10.81 4.95 17.39
CA ASP A 117 10.86 6.32 16.86
C ASP A 117 9.67 6.61 15.93
N ALA A 118 9.19 5.59 15.20
CA ALA A 118 7.97 5.66 14.40
C ALA A 118 6.67 5.63 15.24
N ASN A 119 6.77 5.40 16.56
CA ASN A 119 5.65 5.25 17.50
C ASN A 119 4.69 4.10 17.13
N LEU A 120 5.24 3.00 16.61
CA LEU A 120 4.50 1.83 16.16
C LEU A 120 4.40 0.75 17.24
N ASN A 121 3.30 0.00 17.22
CA ASN A 121 3.15 -1.24 17.97
C ASN A 121 3.61 -2.41 17.10
N LYS A 122 4.70 -3.08 17.49
CA LYS A 122 5.32 -4.19 16.76
C LYS A 122 4.43 -5.44 16.65
N ASP A 123 3.44 -5.59 17.54
CA ASP A 123 2.57 -6.76 17.54
C ASP A 123 1.44 -6.66 16.50
N TYR A 124 1.20 -5.45 15.97
CA TYR A 124 0.18 -5.20 14.96
C TYR A 124 0.79 -5.31 13.56
N VAL A 125 0.81 -6.52 13.04
CA VAL A 125 1.30 -6.85 11.70
C VAL A 125 0.18 -7.44 10.83
N PHE A 126 0.38 -7.45 9.52
CA PHE A 126 -0.60 -8.01 8.58
C PHE A 126 -0.88 -9.49 8.85
N ASP A 127 0.12 -10.27 9.27
CA ASP A 127 -0.02 -11.71 9.53
C ASP A 127 -0.95 -12.03 10.71
N THR A 128 -1.06 -11.12 11.68
CA THR A 128 -1.95 -11.28 12.84
C THR A 128 -3.34 -10.69 12.62
N PHE A 129 -3.56 -9.99 11.49
CA PHE A 129 -4.85 -9.38 11.18
C PHE A 129 -5.83 -10.42 10.62
N ILE A 130 -7.01 -10.53 11.23
CA ILE A 130 -8.05 -11.50 10.80
C ILE A 130 -8.81 -10.91 9.61
N VAL A 131 -8.60 -11.49 8.42
CA VAL A 131 -9.27 -11.09 7.19
C VAL A 131 -10.60 -11.84 7.02
N GLY A 132 -11.68 -11.08 6.84
CA GLY A 132 -13.01 -11.58 6.49
C GLY A 132 -13.58 -10.84 5.27
N ASN A 133 -14.77 -11.23 4.82
CA ASN A 133 -15.39 -10.62 3.63
C ASN A 133 -15.62 -9.11 3.77
N SER A 134 -15.95 -8.64 4.98
CA SER A 134 -16.27 -7.23 5.25
C SER A 134 -15.04 -6.30 5.33
N ASN A 135 -13.86 -6.81 5.61
CA ASN A 135 -12.63 -6.03 5.76
C ASN A 135 -11.56 -6.36 4.73
N ARG A 136 -11.80 -7.33 3.83
CA ARG A 136 -10.84 -7.76 2.80
C ARG A 136 -10.38 -6.59 1.94
N PHE A 137 -11.29 -5.70 1.53
CA PHE A 137 -10.93 -4.52 0.76
C PHE A 137 -9.98 -3.59 1.52
N ALA A 138 -10.31 -3.28 2.79
CA ALA A 138 -9.45 -2.43 3.63
C ALA A 138 -8.05 -3.04 3.83
N TYR A 139 -8.00 -4.36 4.11
CA TYR A 139 -6.74 -5.11 4.22
C TYR A 139 -5.90 -5.00 2.94
N THR A 140 -6.50 -5.29 1.78
CA THR A 140 -5.75 -5.31 0.52
C THR A 140 -5.33 -3.91 0.07
N ALA A 141 -6.17 -2.89 0.29
CA ALA A 141 -5.79 -1.48 0.06
C ALA A 141 -4.63 -1.05 0.97
N SER A 142 -4.66 -1.47 2.23
CA SER A 142 -3.59 -1.23 3.20
C SER A 142 -2.28 -1.89 2.76
N MET A 143 -2.36 -3.12 2.24
CA MET A 143 -1.20 -3.84 1.71
C MET A 143 -0.61 -3.15 0.49
N ALA A 144 -1.45 -2.68 -0.45
CA ALA A 144 -1.01 -1.92 -1.62
C ALA A 144 -0.25 -0.64 -1.24
N VAL A 145 -0.73 0.06 -0.22
CA VAL A 145 -0.05 1.26 0.31
C VAL A 145 1.26 0.90 1.00
N ALA A 146 1.29 -0.19 1.76
CA ALA A 146 2.49 -0.65 2.43
C ALA A 146 3.61 -1.04 1.45
N GLU A 147 3.26 -1.72 0.35
CA GLU A 147 4.22 -2.10 -0.70
C GLU A 147 4.73 -0.90 -1.50
N LYS A 148 3.87 0.10 -1.78
CA LYS A 148 4.25 1.29 -2.57
C LYS A 148 3.64 2.58 -2.00
N PRO A 149 4.21 3.12 -0.92
CA PRO A 149 3.76 4.37 -0.32
C PRO A 149 3.78 5.55 -1.32
N GLY A 150 2.77 6.41 -1.24
CA GLY A 150 2.62 7.58 -2.10
C GLY A 150 2.10 7.31 -3.51
N LYS A 151 1.90 6.04 -3.90
CA LYS A 151 1.52 5.67 -5.27
C LYS A 151 0.17 4.98 -5.40
N ALA A 152 -0.18 4.04 -4.51
CA ALA A 152 -1.40 3.25 -4.64
C ALA A 152 -2.65 4.06 -4.27
N TYR A 153 -2.76 4.49 -3.03
CA TYR A 153 -3.83 5.32 -2.48
C TYR A 153 -3.21 6.40 -1.61
N ASN A 154 -3.32 7.67 -2.01
CA ASN A 154 -2.82 8.80 -1.24
C ASN A 154 -3.81 9.97 -1.31
N PRO A 155 -4.46 10.35 -0.19
CA PRO A 155 -4.40 9.67 1.11
C PRO A 155 -5.14 8.33 1.13
N LEU A 156 -4.74 7.40 2.04
CA LEU A 156 -5.54 6.25 2.41
C LEU A 156 -6.41 6.63 3.63
N PHE A 157 -7.72 6.57 3.48
CA PHE A 157 -8.67 6.89 4.55
C PHE A 157 -9.37 5.63 5.04
N LEU A 158 -9.02 5.16 6.25
CA LEU A 158 -9.63 4.02 6.91
C LEU A 158 -10.75 4.48 7.84
N TYR A 159 -11.99 4.13 7.56
CA TYR A 159 -13.14 4.50 8.38
C TYR A 159 -13.99 3.28 8.74
N GLY A 160 -14.72 3.40 9.84
CA GLY A 160 -15.59 2.33 10.34
C GLY A 160 -15.81 2.45 11.85
N LYS A 161 -16.70 1.59 12.37
CA LYS A 161 -17.01 1.53 13.82
C LYS A 161 -15.77 1.19 14.64
N SER A 162 -15.81 1.49 15.95
CA SER A 162 -14.76 1.07 16.88
C SER A 162 -14.62 -0.46 16.91
N GLY A 163 -13.40 -0.96 17.16
CA GLY A 163 -13.11 -2.39 17.26
C GLY A 163 -12.96 -3.14 15.93
N LEU A 164 -13.07 -2.48 14.78
CA LEU A 164 -12.94 -3.12 13.46
C LEU A 164 -11.50 -3.28 12.95
N GLY A 165 -10.49 -2.92 13.75
CA GLY A 165 -9.09 -3.13 13.42
C GLY A 165 -8.43 -2.01 12.59
N LYS A 166 -9.01 -0.79 12.53
CA LYS A 166 -8.41 0.34 11.81
C LYS A 166 -6.98 0.64 12.29
N THR A 167 -6.81 0.83 13.58
CA THR A 167 -5.51 1.07 14.22
C THR A 167 -4.53 -0.09 13.98
N HIS A 168 -5.01 -1.34 14.00
CA HIS A 168 -4.19 -2.50 13.66
C HIS A 168 -3.67 -2.41 12.22
N LEU A 169 -4.52 -2.11 11.24
CA LEU A 169 -4.10 -1.95 9.84
C LEU A 169 -3.12 -0.78 9.67
N MET A 170 -3.32 0.34 10.35
CA MET A 170 -2.37 1.46 10.31
C MET A 170 -0.99 1.03 10.81
N HIS A 171 -0.91 0.40 11.97
CA HIS A 171 0.37 -0.12 12.48
C HIS A 171 0.98 -1.20 11.58
N SER A 172 0.15 -2.07 10.98
CA SER A 172 0.63 -3.09 10.03
C SER A 172 1.29 -2.47 8.81
N ILE A 173 0.69 -1.40 8.26
CA ILE A 173 1.30 -0.63 7.15
C ILE A 173 2.64 -0.05 7.60
N GLY A 174 2.68 0.61 8.76
CA GLY A 174 3.89 1.23 9.27
C GLY A 174 5.01 0.24 9.52
N ASN A 175 4.72 -0.87 10.19
CA ASN A 175 5.69 -1.94 10.44
C ASN A 175 6.24 -2.51 9.13
N TYR A 176 5.36 -2.83 8.17
CA TYR A 176 5.78 -3.34 6.86
C TYR A 176 6.71 -2.36 6.13
N ILE A 177 6.38 -1.05 6.11
CA ILE A 177 7.21 -0.02 5.46
C ILE A 177 8.57 0.09 6.14
N VAL A 178 8.62 0.16 7.47
CA VAL A 178 9.87 0.22 8.23
C VAL A 178 10.73 -1.02 7.98
N GLU A 179 10.11 -2.18 7.88
CA GLU A 179 10.79 -3.45 7.60
C GLU A 179 11.37 -3.56 6.19
N ASN A 180 10.69 -3.02 5.20
CA ASN A 180 11.03 -3.25 3.79
C ASN A 180 11.61 -2.01 3.09
N SER A 181 11.75 -0.87 3.79
CA SER A 181 12.25 0.37 3.19
C SER A 181 13.07 1.21 4.16
N ASN A 182 13.67 2.31 3.66
CA ASN A 182 14.35 3.32 4.45
C ASN A 182 13.47 4.56 4.71
N LEU A 183 12.16 4.46 4.45
CA LEU A 183 11.24 5.56 4.61
C LEU A 183 11.00 5.87 6.10
N ARG A 184 10.90 7.14 6.40
CA ARG A 184 10.62 7.63 7.75
C ARG A 184 9.11 7.62 7.97
N VAL A 185 8.66 6.79 8.88
CA VAL A 185 7.26 6.60 9.24
C VAL A 185 7.00 7.28 10.59
N LEU A 186 5.88 7.99 10.69
CA LEU A 186 5.39 8.53 11.95
C LEU A 186 3.92 8.20 12.15
N TYR A 187 3.60 7.45 13.20
CA TYR A 187 2.24 7.24 13.68
C TYR A 187 1.94 8.15 14.86
N ILE A 188 0.78 8.81 14.84
CA ILE A 188 0.38 9.75 15.89
C ILE A 188 -1.16 9.81 15.98
N SER A 189 -1.70 10.09 17.17
CA SER A 189 -3.10 10.49 17.32
C SER A 189 -3.29 11.96 16.96
N SER A 190 -4.48 12.32 16.49
CA SER A 190 -4.81 13.71 16.18
C SER A 190 -4.70 14.64 17.40
N ASP A 191 -5.06 14.16 18.59
CA ASP A 191 -4.89 14.93 19.84
C ASP A 191 -3.42 15.24 20.14
N LYS A 192 -2.53 14.29 19.88
CA LYS A 192 -1.09 14.51 20.08
C LYS A 192 -0.55 15.54 19.10
N PHE A 193 -0.98 15.50 17.83
CA PHE A 193 -0.63 16.51 16.85
C PHE A 193 -1.02 17.92 17.31
N VAL A 194 -2.28 18.10 17.71
CA VAL A 194 -2.81 19.39 18.20
C VAL A 194 -2.05 19.85 19.45
N ASN A 195 -1.79 18.96 20.39
CA ASN A 195 -1.06 19.31 21.62
C ASN A 195 0.38 19.71 21.33
N ASP A 196 1.07 19.01 20.43
CA ASP A 196 2.43 19.35 20.01
C ASP A 196 2.46 20.74 19.35
N PHE A 197 1.48 21.04 18.49
CA PHE A 197 1.33 22.36 17.88
C PHE A 197 1.06 23.47 18.89
N ILE A 198 0.09 23.27 19.81
CA ILE A 198 -0.24 24.25 20.86
C ILE A 198 1.01 24.51 21.72
N ASN A 199 1.77 23.48 22.05
CA ASN A 199 2.98 23.63 22.86
C ASN A 199 4.05 24.41 22.08
N ALA A 200 4.25 24.13 20.80
CA ALA A 200 5.18 24.87 19.94
C ALA A 200 4.83 26.36 19.88
N VAL A 201 3.54 26.71 19.77
CA VAL A 201 3.07 28.10 19.73
C VAL A 201 3.17 28.78 21.09
N ARG A 202 2.78 28.10 22.19
CA ARG A 202 2.80 28.67 23.56
C ARG A 202 4.19 28.99 24.09
N TYR A 203 5.17 28.15 23.75
CA TYR A 203 6.55 28.32 24.22
C TYR A 203 7.43 29.07 23.21
N ASN A 204 6.81 29.69 22.18
CA ASN A 204 7.49 30.53 21.21
C ASN A 204 7.70 31.94 21.81
N ASP A 205 8.48 32.04 22.89
CA ASP A 205 8.90 33.32 23.44
C ASP A 205 10.02 33.92 22.61
N LYS A 206 10.22 35.26 22.72
CA LYS A 206 11.16 36.07 21.90
C LYS A 206 12.60 35.55 21.80
N ASN A 207 12.95 34.54 22.58
CA ASN A 207 14.27 33.90 22.62
C ASN A 207 14.28 32.44 22.13
N ASN A 208 13.19 31.90 21.61
CA ASN A 208 13.09 30.48 21.28
C ASN A 208 12.27 30.25 19.99
N PHE A 209 12.76 30.79 18.86
CA PHE A 209 12.18 30.59 17.53
C PHE A 209 12.22 29.11 17.07
N ASP A 210 12.99 28.27 17.75
CA ASP A 210 13.29 26.90 17.37
C ASP A 210 12.07 25.94 17.49
N LYS A 211 11.10 26.20 18.38
CA LYS A 211 10.04 25.20 18.67
C LYS A 211 8.99 25.03 17.58
N ILE A 212 8.68 26.09 16.83
CA ILE A 212 7.79 25.96 15.67
C ILE A 212 8.53 25.25 14.54
N ASP A 213 9.80 25.53 14.37
CA ASP A 213 10.64 24.88 13.35
C ASP A 213 10.91 23.41 13.72
N ASP A 214 11.07 23.09 15.00
CA ASP A 214 11.12 21.72 15.51
C ASP A 214 9.82 20.96 15.21
N PHE A 215 8.66 21.58 15.46
CA PHE A 215 7.37 21.01 15.13
C PHE A 215 7.26 20.75 13.63
N LYS A 216 7.53 21.74 12.80
CA LYS A 216 7.51 21.59 11.34
C LYS A 216 8.48 20.50 10.87
N SER A 217 9.68 20.46 11.39
CA SER A 217 10.69 19.46 11.08
C SER A 217 10.21 18.05 11.44
N LYS A 218 9.56 17.89 12.59
CA LYS A 218 9.01 16.61 13.04
C LYS A 218 7.94 16.06 12.11
N TYR A 219 7.02 16.90 11.63
CA TYR A 219 5.84 16.47 10.88
C TYR A 219 6.00 16.57 9.35
N ARG A 220 6.94 17.37 8.86
CA ARG A 220 7.14 17.59 7.41
C ARG A 220 8.33 16.82 6.84
N ASN A 221 9.33 16.47 7.68
CA ASN A 221 10.51 15.70 7.27
C ASN A 221 10.32 14.19 7.33
N ILE A 222 9.08 13.70 7.16
CA ILE A 222 8.74 12.27 7.14
C ILE A 222 8.31 11.87 5.75
N ASP A 223 8.30 10.58 5.47
CA ASP A 223 7.88 10.03 4.18
C ASP A 223 6.47 9.41 4.25
N VAL A 224 6.05 9.00 5.46
CA VAL A 224 4.73 8.45 5.74
C VAL A 224 4.18 9.04 7.04
N LEU A 225 3.07 9.76 6.95
CA LEU A 225 2.33 10.28 8.09
C LEU A 225 1.07 9.45 8.30
N MET A 226 0.92 8.89 9.51
CA MET A 226 -0.29 8.16 9.90
C MET A 226 -0.93 8.86 11.08
N ILE A 227 -2.18 9.34 10.90
CA ILE A 227 -2.94 10.06 11.93
C ILE A 227 -4.20 9.28 12.29
N ASP A 228 -4.24 8.77 13.51
CA ASP A 228 -5.41 8.08 14.03
C ASP A 228 -6.39 9.06 14.68
N ASP A 229 -7.66 8.65 14.71
CA ASP A 229 -8.74 9.39 15.37
C ASP A 229 -8.91 10.84 14.89
N ILE A 230 -8.84 11.06 13.57
CA ILE A 230 -8.91 12.37 12.90
C ILE A 230 -10.13 13.20 13.29
N GLN A 231 -11.23 12.57 13.76
CA GLN A 231 -12.45 13.25 14.19
C GLN A 231 -12.22 14.21 15.37
N PHE A 232 -11.19 14.00 16.19
CA PHE A 232 -10.90 14.88 17.32
C PHE A 232 -10.24 16.21 16.90
N LEU A 233 -9.75 16.34 15.68
CA LEU A 233 -9.34 17.64 15.13
C LEU A 233 -10.51 18.64 15.07
N GLY A 234 -11.76 18.15 15.03
CA GLY A 234 -12.97 18.98 14.85
C GLY A 234 -13.16 20.09 15.87
N ASN A 235 -12.54 19.98 17.05
CA ASN A 235 -12.71 20.92 18.16
C ASN A 235 -11.56 21.95 18.29
N ALA A 236 -10.55 21.94 17.41
CA ALA A 236 -9.34 22.75 17.54
C ALA A 236 -9.04 23.54 16.25
N THR A 237 -9.73 24.68 16.04
CA THR A 237 -9.64 25.48 14.79
C THR A 237 -8.20 25.76 14.32
N LYS A 238 -7.33 26.23 15.21
CA LYS A 238 -5.92 26.49 14.88
C LYS A 238 -5.14 25.21 14.59
N GLY A 239 -5.46 24.11 15.27
CA GLY A 239 -4.88 22.81 15.00
C GLY A 239 -5.31 22.24 13.64
N GLN A 240 -6.55 22.50 13.21
CA GLN A 240 -7.06 22.14 11.89
C GLN A 240 -6.32 22.89 10.78
N GLU A 241 -6.11 24.21 10.94
CA GLU A 241 -5.37 25.02 9.96
C GLU A 241 -3.94 24.50 9.76
N GLU A 242 -3.22 24.24 10.86
CA GLU A 242 -1.85 23.72 10.79
C GLU A 242 -1.80 22.28 10.24
N PHE A 243 -2.80 21.44 10.62
CA PHE A 243 -2.95 20.12 10.03
C PHE A 243 -3.14 20.21 8.51
N PHE A 244 -3.99 21.11 8.05
CA PHE A 244 -4.25 21.31 6.62
C PHE A 244 -2.99 21.77 5.86
N HIS A 245 -2.19 22.67 6.45
CA HIS A 245 -0.92 23.07 5.87
C HIS A 245 0.08 21.90 5.79
N THR A 246 0.22 21.14 6.87
CA THR A 246 1.10 19.96 6.91
C THR A 246 0.63 18.90 5.90
N PHE A 247 -0.68 18.64 5.83
CA PHE A 247 -1.27 17.72 4.86
C PHE A 247 -0.94 18.11 3.42
N ASN A 248 -1.19 19.38 3.05
CA ASN A 248 -0.94 19.86 1.69
C ASN A 248 0.54 19.79 1.30
N GLU A 249 1.44 20.10 2.22
CA GLU A 249 2.88 20.03 1.98
C GLU A 249 3.31 18.58 1.70
N LEU A 250 2.92 17.64 2.56
CA LEU A 250 3.22 16.22 2.38
C LEU A 250 2.58 15.64 1.10
N TYR A 251 1.33 16.01 0.83
CA TYR A 251 0.61 15.54 -0.35
C TYR A 251 1.27 16.02 -1.65
N ASN A 252 1.66 17.30 -1.72
CA ASN A 252 2.32 17.88 -2.89
C ASN A 252 3.73 17.27 -3.14
N GLU A 253 4.37 16.78 -2.09
CA GLU A 253 5.64 16.06 -2.17
C GLU A 253 5.48 14.56 -2.44
N ASN A 254 4.27 14.08 -2.74
CA ASN A 254 3.91 12.66 -2.94
C ASN A 254 4.27 11.75 -1.74
N LYS A 255 4.32 12.30 -0.54
CA LYS A 255 4.48 11.53 0.68
C LYS A 255 3.16 10.86 1.07
N GLN A 256 3.25 9.66 1.65
CA GLN A 256 2.05 8.91 2.02
C GLN A 256 1.37 9.51 3.24
N ILE A 257 0.04 9.65 3.16
CA ILE A 257 -0.82 10.05 4.27
C ILE A 257 -1.87 8.95 4.51
N ILE A 258 -2.08 8.59 5.77
CA ILE A 258 -3.04 7.58 6.21
C ILE A 258 -3.86 8.14 7.38
#